data_ece29d0ee604a7f00b08a4418b6a4aa3
#
_entry.id   ece29d0ee604a7f00b08a4418b6a4aa3
#
_cell.length_a   1.000
_cell.length_b   1.000
_cell.length_c   1.000
_cell.angle_alpha   90.00
_cell.angle_beta   90.00
_cell.angle_gamma   90.00
#
_symmetry.space_group_name_H-M   'P 1'
#
loop_
_entity.id
_entity.type
_entity.pdbx_description
1 polymer ?
#
loop_
_entity_poly.entity_id
_entity_poly.type
_entity_poly.pdbx_seq_one_letter_code
_entity_poly.pdbx_strand_id
1 'polypeptide(L)'
;PDALTMNSSDEWDALSKDDQAYRSKQMAVYAAMVKRMDYNIERLLSYLKQVGLFDNTVIMFMSDNGADNNEIEKIFSDYIHKNFATDIETLGEKGSYSNYDPSWANVSMTPLSWYKGSASEGGMRSPLIVHYPKKLQQGIITHSFSCITDIVATILDLAGLTNAVDKDKLPIMGRSQVAVLTGDNDSVYNAQDVIGYELAGSAALFKEDYKLVRNFPPFGDK
;
A
#
# COMPACT_ATOMS: atom_id res chain seq x y z
N PRO A 1 -11.57 13.06 20.81
CA PRO A 1 -10.98 14.34 20.72
C PRO A 1 -10.62 14.59 19.26
N ASP A 2 -10.64 15.82 18.89
CA ASP A 2 -10.60 16.48 17.60
C ASP A 2 -9.44 16.10 16.64
N ALA A 3 -8.65 15.10 16.94
CA ALA A 3 -7.64 14.57 16.02
C ALA A 3 -8.24 14.09 14.68
N LEU A 4 -9.53 13.77 14.65
CA LEU A 4 -10.24 13.45 13.42
C LEU A 4 -10.54 14.68 12.57
N THR A 5 -10.60 15.88 13.17
CA THR A 5 -10.77 17.13 12.43
C THR A 5 -9.48 17.64 11.80
N MET A 6 -8.33 17.05 12.15
CA MET A 6 -7.05 17.31 11.46
C MET A 6 -6.92 16.60 10.12
N ASN A 7 -7.83 15.71 9.79
CA ASN A 7 -7.99 15.26 8.43
C ASN A 7 -8.34 16.47 7.57
N SER A 8 -7.51 16.80 6.62
CA SER A 8 -7.78 17.83 5.63
C SER A 8 -8.90 17.41 4.65
N SER A 9 -9.79 16.54 5.08
CA SER A 9 -10.96 16.12 4.32
C SER A 9 -12.06 17.15 4.48
N ASP A 10 -12.50 17.71 3.39
CA ASP A 10 -13.68 18.54 3.36
C ASP A 10 -14.94 17.69 3.49
N GLU A 11 -15.97 18.25 4.14
CA GLU A 11 -17.28 17.59 4.13
C GLU A 11 -17.84 17.65 2.70
N TRP A 12 -18.24 16.52 2.16
CA TRP A 12 -18.73 16.40 0.78
C TRP A 12 -19.90 17.36 0.48
N ASP A 13 -20.83 17.48 1.40
CA ASP A 13 -22.02 18.33 1.23
C ASP A 13 -21.74 19.83 1.35
N ALA A 14 -20.57 20.21 1.89
CA ALA A 14 -20.12 21.58 1.96
C ALA A 14 -19.42 22.05 0.66
N LEU A 15 -19.06 21.12 -0.23
CA LEU A 15 -18.42 21.43 -1.50
C LEU A 15 -19.40 22.06 -2.50
N SER A 16 -18.89 22.94 -3.36
CA SER A 16 -19.64 23.40 -4.53
C SER A 16 -19.99 22.24 -5.46
N LYS A 17 -21.02 22.41 -6.31
CA LYS A 17 -21.38 21.38 -7.29
C LYS A 17 -20.25 21.11 -8.30
N ASP A 18 -19.50 22.12 -8.65
CA ASP A 18 -18.36 22.00 -9.57
C ASP A 18 -17.20 21.22 -8.91
N ASP A 19 -16.91 21.50 -7.63
CA ASP A 19 -15.91 20.73 -6.88
C ASP A 19 -16.32 19.26 -6.69
N GLN A 20 -17.60 19.01 -6.39
CA GLN A 20 -18.13 17.65 -6.30
C GLN A 20 -17.98 16.91 -7.63
N ALA A 21 -18.27 17.56 -8.75
CA ALA A 21 -18.13 16.99 -10.09
C ALA A 21 -16.66 16.71 -10.42
N TYR A 22 -15.77 17.67 -10.13
CA TYR A 22 -14.33 17.51 -10.36
C TYR A 22 -13.73 16.35 -9.54
N ARG A 23 -13.98 16.32 -8.24
CA ARG A 23 -13.50 15.26 -7.36
C ARG A 23 -14.09 13.90 -7.72
N SER A 24 -15.36 13.83 -8.12
CA SER A 24 -15.96 12.59 -8.65
C SER A 24 -15.25 12.10 -9.90
N LYS A 25 -14.88 13.01 -10.80
CA LYS A 25 -14.13 12.68 -12.01
C LYS A 25 -12.73 12.18 -11.69
N GLN A 26 -12.03 12.80 -10.73
CA GLN A 26 -10.71 12.32 -10.26
C GLN A 26 -10.79 10.88 -9.74
N MET A 27 -11.79 10.55 -8.92
CA MET A 27 -11.98 9.18 -8.42
C MET A 27 -12.35 8.21 -9.56
N ALA A 28 -13.15 8.63 -10.52
CA ALA A 28 -13.49 7.80 -11.68
C ALA A 28 -12.24 7.51 -12.54
N VAL A 29 -11.33 8.48 -12.71
CA VAL A 29 -10.05 8.28 -13.40
C VAL A 29 -9.16 7.30 -12.62
N TYR A 30 -9.06 7.45 -11.29
CA TYR A 30 -8.33 6.51 -10.44
C TYR A 30 -8.88 5.09 -10.58
N ALA A 31 -10.18 4.91 -10.49
CA ALA A 31 -10.84 3.61 -10.67
C ALA A 31 -10.56 3.00 -12.06
N ALA A 32 -10.52 3.84 -13.10
CA ALA A 32 -10.17 3.40 -14.46
C ALA A 32 -8.71 2.95 -14.56
N MET A 33 -7.78 3.63 -13.86
CA MET A 33 -6.37 3.21 -13.78
C MET A 33 -6.23 1.86 -13.07
N VAL A 34 -6.92 1.65 -11.95
CA VAL A 34 -6.95 0.37 -11.24
C VAL A 34 -7.50 -0.75 -12.15
N LYS A 35 -8.61 -0.49 -12.84
CA LYS A 35 -9.17 -1.44 -13.81
C LYS A 35 -8.18 -1.77 -14.94
N ARG A 36 -7.42 -0.78 -15.41
CA ARG A 36 -6.41 -0.99 -16.46
C ARG A 36 -5.22 -1.80 -15.95
N MET A 37 -4.81 -1.58 -14.71
CA MET A 37 -3.77 -2.37 -14.05
C MET A 37 -4.23 -3.84 -13.92
N ASP A 38 -5.43 -4.09 -13.42
CA ASP A 38 -6.02 -5.42 -13.28
C ASP A 38 -6.07 -6.17 -14.62
N TYR A 39 -6.53 -5.49 -15.67
CA TYR A 39 -6.53 -6.06 -17.04
C TYR A 39 -5.13 -6.48 -17.52
N ASN A 40 -4.09 -5.69 -17.21
CA ASN A 40 -2.73 -6.05 -17.61
C ASN A 40 -2.15 -7.18 -16.75
N ILE A 41 -2.51 -7.26 -15.48
CA ILE A 41 -2.19 -8.40 -14.61
C ILE A 41 -2.83 -9.68 -15.18
N GLU A 42 -4.12 -9.65 -15.54
CA GLU A 42 -4.81 -10.77 -16.16
C GLU A 42 -4.08 -11.26 -17.42
N ARG A 43 -3.63 -10.35 -18.27
CA ARG A 43 -2.85 -10.72 -19.48
C ARG A 43 -1.56 -11.46 -19.14
N LEU A 44 -0.84 -10.99 -18.11
CA LEU A 44 0.38 -11.66 -17.65
C LEU A 44 0.08 -13.05 -17.08
N LEU A 45 -0.94 -13.17 -16.23
CA LEU A 45 -1.34 -14.45 -15.64
C LEU A 45 -1.81 -15.44 -16.70
N SER A 46 -2.56 -14.97 -17.70
CA SER A 46 -3.01 -15.78 -18.82
C SER A 46 -1.84 -16.28 -19.67
N TYR A 47 -0.85 -15.44 -19.92
CA TYR A 47 0.38 -15.86 -20.60
C TYR A 47 1.14 -16.93 -19.81
N LEU A 48 1.33 -16.76 -18.50
CA LEU A 48 1.98 -17.76 -17.65
C LEU A 48 1.26 -19.11 -17.69
N LYS A 49 -0.07 -19.10 -17.70
CA LYS A 49 -0.90 -20.31 -17.87
C LYS A 49 -0.68 -20.96 -19.23
N GLN A 50 -0.70 -20.16 -20.29
CA GLN A 50 -0.51 -20.64 -21.68
C GLN A 50 0.84 -21.33 -21.89
N VAL A 51 1.90 -20.82 -21.28
CA VAL A 51 3.25 -21.39 -21.39
C VAL A 51 3.57 -22.44 -20.31
N GLY A 52 2.61 -22.79 -19.45
CA GLY A 52 2.75 -23.84 -18.42
C GLY A 52 3.66 -23.47 -17.25
N LEU A 53 3.89 -22.17 -17.01
CA LEU A 53 4.75 -21.68 -15.92
C LEU A 53 3.96 -21.21 -14.69
N PHE A 54 2.64 -21.04 -14.79
CA PHE A 54 1.80 -20.44 -13.74
C PHE A 54 1.95 -21.12 -12.38
N ASP A 55 1.87 -22.46 -12.34
CA ASP A 55 1.93 -23.21 -11.10
C ASP A 55 3.33 -23.22 -10.46
N ASN A 56 4.36 -22.93 -11.23
CA ASN A 56 5.75 -22.87 -10.74
C ASN A 56 6.30 -21.43 -10.69
N THR A 57 5.44 -20.45 -10.62
CA THR A 57 5.79 -19.04 -10.47
C THR A 57 5.23 -18.50 -9.18
N VAL A 58 6.08 -17.89 -8.36
CA VAL A 58 5.64 -17.11 -7.20
C VAL A 58 5.11 -15.76 -7.69
N ILE A 59 3.86 -15.45 -7.37
CA ILE A 59 3.23 -14.19 -7.71
C ILE A 59 2.90 -13.47 -6.41
N MET A 60 3.44 -12.29 -6.22
CA MET A 60 3.14 -11.41 -5.09
C MET A 60 2.54 -10.12 -5.60
N PHE A 61 1.41 -9.72 -5.02
CA PHE A 61 0.76 -8.45 -5.31
C PHE A 61 0.49 -7.71 -4.00
N MET A 62 0.95 -6.47 -3.90
CA MET A 62 0.80 -5.64 -2.70
C MET A 62 0.81 -4.16 -3.07
N SER A 63 0.35 -3.33 -2.13
CA SER A 63 0.68 -1.90 -2.09
C SER A 63 1.88 -1.69 -1.17
N ASP A 64 2.71 -0.71 -1.49
CA ASP A 64 3.90 -0.35 -0.71
C ASP A 64 3.57 0.49 0.55
N ASN A 65 2.44 1.20 0.53
CA ASN A 65 1.91 2.02 1.62
C ASN A 65 0.40 2.20 1.49
N GLY A 66 -0.17 2.92 2.45
CA GLY A 66 -1.56 3.36 2.36
C GLY A 66 -1.79 4.35 1.21
N ALA A 67 -3.06 4.74 1.01
CA ALA A 67 -3.47 5.63 -0.07
C ALA A 67 -2.67 6.95 -0.06
N ASP A 68 -2.26 7.42 -1.22
CA ASP A 68 -1.52 8.67 -1.35
C ASP A 68 -2.47 9.87 -1.27
N ASN A 69 -2.10 10.82 -0.43
CA ASN A 69 -2.86 12.04 -0.16
C ASN A 69 -2.20 13.31 -0.74
N ASN A 70 -1.11 13.17 -1.49
CA ASN A 70 -0.35 14.32 -1.95
C ASN A 70 -1.11 15.07 -3.05
N GLU A 71 -1.40 16.33 -2.78
CA GLU A 71 -1.97 17.26 -3.76
C GLU A 71 -0.85 17.84 -4.64
N ILE A 72 -0.31 16.99 -5.50
CA ILE A 72 0.87 17.31 -6.36
C ILE A 72 0.61 18.53 -7.23
N GLU A 73 -0.62 18.71 -7.72
CA GLU A 73 -1.01 19.88 -8.49
C GLU A 73 -0.86 21.19 -7.71
N LYS A 74 -1.13 21.17 -6.39
CA LYS A 74 -0.90 22.35 -5.53
C LYS A 74 0.59 22.55 -5.21
N ILE A 75 1.35 21.45 -5.03
CA ILE A 75 2.78 21.50 -4.66
C ILE A 75 3.63 21.95 -5.85
N PHE A 76 3.31 21.49 -7.06
CA PHE A 76 4.08 21.75 -8.28
C PHE A 76 3.21 22.41 -9.36
N SER A 77 2.37 23.39 -8.96
CA SER A 77 1.34 24.02 -9.79
C SER A 77 1.88 24.48 -11.14
N ASP A 78 2.97 25.28 -11.15
CA ASP A 78 3.55 25.81 -12.39
C ASP A 78 4.00 24.72 -13.35
N TYR A 79 4.58 23.63 -12.82
CA TYR A 79 5.00 22.51 -13.64
C TYR A 79 3.82 21.75 -14.23
N ILE A 80 2.82 21.47 -13.40
CA ILE A 80 1.64 20.71 -13.82
C ILE A 80 0.87 21.48 -14.89
N HIS A 81 0.48 22.72 -14.63
CA HIS A 81 -0.29 23.51 -15.59
C HIS A 81 0.46 23.85 -16.88
N LYS A 82 1.80 23.89 -16.84
CA LYS A 82 2.60 24.07 -18.05
C LYS A 82 2.66 22.83 -18.94
N ASN A 83 2.60 21.63 -18.35
CA ASN A 83 2.90 20.39 -19.08
C ASN A 83 1.68 19.48 -19.27
N PHE A 84 0.60 19.70 -18.53
CA PHE A 84 -0.59 18.84 -18.53
C PHE A 84 -1.87 19.67 -18.54
N ALA A 85 -2.91 19.09 -19.13
CA ALA A 85 -4.28 19.59 -18.98
C ALA A 85 -4.87 19.12 -17.64
N THR A 86 -5.58 20.01 -16.95
CA THR A 86 -6.22 19.73 -15.64
C THR A 86 -7.72 20.00 -15.65
N ASP A 87 -8.28 20.42 -16.79
CA ASP A 87 -9.70 20.68 -16.95
C ASP A 87 -10.52 19.40 -16.81
N ILE A 88 -11.70 19.49 -16.21
CA ILE A 88 -12.57 18.35 -15.93
C ILE A 88 -12.91 17.54 -17.19
N GLU A 89 -13.04 18.19 -18.33
CA GLU A 89 -13.36 17.57 -19.62
C GLU A 89 -12.22 16.68 -20.12
N THR A 90 -10.99 17.03 -19.81
CA THR A 90 -9.78 16.33 -20.30
C THR A 90 -9.25 15.33 -19.29
N LEU A 91 -9.70 15.35 -18.03
CA LEU A 91 -9.21 14.42 -17.01
C LEU A 91 -9.39 12.96 -17.42
N GLY A 92 -8.28 12.22 -17.41
CA GLY A 92 -8.21 10.82 -17.82
C GLY A 92 -7.84 10.61 -19.28
N GLU A 93 -7.70 11.68 -20.07
CA GLU A 93 -7.21 11.63 -21.45
C GLU A 93 -5.68 11.72 -21.52
N LYS A 94 -5.13 11.38 -22.67
CA LYS A 94 -3.69 11.52 -22.92
C LYS A 94 -3.24 12.96 -22.77
N GLY A 95 -2.25 13.20 -21.91
CA GLY A 95 -1.72 14.53 -21.65
C GLY A 95 -2.42 15.28 -20.51
N SER A 96 -3.42 14.67 -19.87
CA SER A 96 -3.98 15.21 -18.64
C SER A 96 -3.21 14.74 -17.40
N TYR A 97 -3.33 15.49 -16.31
CA TYR A 97 -2.86 15.12 -14.99
C TYR A 97 -4.06 15.03 -14.04
N SER A 98 -4.10 13.97 -13.26
CA SER A 98 -5.11 13.80 -12.21
C SER A 98 -4.52 13.01 -11.05
N ASN A 99 -4.76 13.49 -9.84
CA ASN A 99 -4.63 12.74 -8.60
C ASN A 99 -5.85 13.01 -7.73
N TYR A 100 -6.22 12.10 -6.87
CA TYR A 100 -7.27 12.37 -5.89
C TYR A 100 -6.68 13.05 -4.64
N ASP A 101 -7.55 13.68 -3.87
CA ASP A 101 -7.21 14.48 -2.71
C ASP A 101 -7.17 13.65 -1.39
N PRO A 102 -6.82 14.26 -0.25
CA PRO A 102 -6.84 13.60 1.05
C PRO A 102 -8.20 13.00 1.43
N SER A 103 -9.32 13.58 0.98
CA SER A 103 -10.66 13.04 1.27
C SER A 103 -10.84 11.67 0.63
N TRP A 104 -10.46 11.53 -0.63
CA TRP A 104 -10.49 10.25 -1.33
C TRP A 104 -9.44 9.27 -0.82
N ALA A 105 -8.28 9.74 -0.34
CA ALA A 105 -7.31 8.89 0.33
C ALA A 105 -7.90 8.26 1.61
N ASN A 106 -8.62 9.05 2.43
CA ASN A 106 -9.35 8.54 3.58
C ASN A 106 -10.41 7.49 3.20
N VAL A 107 -11.21 7.78 2.18
CA VAL A 107 -12.23 6.82 1.69
C VAL A 107 -11.57 5.52 1.25
N SER A 108 -10.45 5.59 0.54
CA SER A 108 -9.71 4.42 0.05
C SER A 108 -9.12 3.57 1.17
N MET A 109 -8.87 4.16 2.34
CA MET A 109 -8.32 3.45 3.51
C MET A 109 -9.38 2.98 4.52
N THR A 110 -10.64 3.38 4.36
CA THR A 110 -11.73 2.97 5.26
C THR A 110 -11.80 1.44 5.41
N PRO A 111 -11.93 0.86 6.62
CA PRO A 111 -12.19 1.53 7.92
C PRO A 111 -10.93 1.94 8.71
N LEU A 112 -9.74 1.89 8.10
CA LEU A 112 -8.49 2.27 8.75
C LEU A 112 -8.38 3.79 8.85
N SER A 113 -7.72 4.27 9.91
CA SER A 113 -7.54 5.71 10.12
C SER A 113 -6.32 6.20 9.36
N TRP A 114 -6.44 7.38 8.75
CA TRP A 114 -5.40 8.07 8.02
C TRP A 114 -4.94 7.34 6.75
N TYR A 115 -3.86 7.82 6.15
CA TYR A 115 -3.33 7.42 4.86
C TYR A 115 -1.79 7.54 4.86
N LYS A 116 -1.15 7.39 3.71
CA LYS A 116 0.30 7.50 3.50
C LYS A 116 0.92 8.67 4.26
N GLY A 117 2.07 8.44 4.88
CA GLY A 117 2.80 9.42 5.69
C GLY A 117 2.49 9.36 7.18
N SER A 118 1.39 8.70 7.61
CA SER A 118 1.08 8.48 9.02
C SER A 118 1.56 7.12 9.52
N ALA A 119 1.86 7.04 10.82
CA ALA A 119 2.11 5.77 11.49
C ALA A 119 0.83 5.05 11.95
N SER A 120 -0.34 5.59 11.62
CA SER A 120 -1.64 4.94 11.83
C SER A 120 -1.88 3.80 10.85
N GLU A 121 -2.90 2.97 11.08
CA GLU A 121 -3.15 1.79 10.27
C GLU A 121 -3.36 2.11 8.79
N GLY A 122 -4.08 3.18 8.46
CA GLY A 122 -4.31 3.58 7.07
C GLY A 122 -3.04 4.02 6.31
N GLY A 123 -2.00 4.44 7.03
CA GLY A 123 -0.71 4.78 6.43
C GLY A 123 0.21 3.58 6.22
N MET A 124 0.11 2.59 7.09
CA MET A 124 1.08 1.49 7.19
C MET A 124 0.55 0.15 6.68
N ARG A 125 -0.73 -0.15 6.94
CA ARG A 125 -1.32 -1.46 6.66
C ARG A 125 -1.77 -1.53 5.21
N SER A 126 -1.10 -2.36 4.43
CA SER A 126 -1.45 -2.64 3.05
C SER A 126 -1.65 -4.15 2.83
N PRO A 127 -2.55 -4.53 1.91
CA PRO A 127 -2.79 -5.93 1.61
C PRO A 127 -1.61 -6.56 0.87
N LEU A 128 -1.36 -7.85 1.14
CA LEU A 128 -0.44 -8.69 0.38
C LEU A 128 -1.18 -9.93 -0.09
N ILE A 129 -1.12 -10.23 -1.38
CA ILE A 129 -1.57 -11.49 -1.97
C ILE A 129 -0.34 -12.29 -2.39
N VAL A 130 -0.26 -13.54 -1.97
CA VAL A 130 0.80 -14.46 -2.39
C VAL A 130 0.18 -15.68 -3.06
N HIS A 131 0.61 -15.97 -4.27
CA HIS A 131 0.16 -17.13 -5.04
C HIS A 131 1.36 -17.96 -5.46
N TYR A 132 1.39 -19.23 -5.04
CA TYR A 132 2.34 -20.23 -5.48
C TYR A 132 1.76 -21.64 -5.25
N PRO A 133 0.88 -22.13 -6.14
CA PRO A 133 0.08 -23.35 -5.90
C PRO A 133 0.92 -24.59 -5.65
N LYS A 134 2.15 -24.61 -6.17
CA LYS A 134 3.05 -25.76 -6.03
C LYS A 134 3.53 -26.00 -4.61
N LYS A 135 3.60 -24.96 -3.76
CA LYS A 135 4.17 -25.06 -2.41
C LYS A 135 3.30 -24.47 -1.30
N LEU A 136 2.46 -23.49 -1.62
CA LEU A 136 1.72 -22.76 -0.60
C LEU A 136 0.29 -23.27 -0.47
N GLN A 137 -0.24 -23.16 0.74
CA GLN A 137 -1.64 -23.46 1.02
C GLN A 137 -2.53 -22.45 0.30
N GLN A 138 -3.61 -22.94 -0.33
CA GLN A 138 -4.52 -22.10 -1.11
C GLN A 138 -5.74 -21.70 -0.29
N GLY A 139 -6.29 -20.50 -0.61
CA GLY A 139 -7.56 -20.03 -0.05
C GLY A 139 -7.51 -19.64 1.43
N ILE A 140 -6.33 -19.42 1.98
CA ILE A 140 -6.18 -18.94 3.36
C ILE A 140 -6.11 -17.42 3.43
N ILE A 141 -6.58 -16.87 4.55
CA ILE A 141 -6.36 -15.50 4.96
C ILE A 141 -5.62 -15.55 6.30
N THR A 142 -4.46 -14.91 6.38
CA THR A 142 -3.72 -14.77 7.64
C THR A 142 -3.69 -13.31 8.08
N HIS A 143 -3.71 -13.09 9.38
CA HIS A 143 -3.52 -11.79 10.02
C HIS A 143 -2.17 -11.68 10.73
N SER A 144 -1.25 -12.62 10.44
CA SER A 144 0.11 -12.56 10.95
C SER A 144 0.76 -11.22 10.58
N PHE A 145 1.34 -10.56 11.57
CA PHE A 145 2.12 -9.35 11.33
C PHE A 145 3.28 -9.65 10.39
N SER A 146 3.49 -8.78 9.40
CA SER A 146 4.65 -8.83 8.51
C SER A 146 5.03 -7.43 8.03
N CYS A 147 6.28 -7.27 7.62
CA CYS A 147 6.84 -6.04 7.09
C CYS A 147 7.28 -6.21 5.63
N ILE A 148 7.41 -5.11 4.90
CA ILE A 148 7.93 -5.12 3.52
C ILE A 148 9.33 -5.77 3.43
N THR A 149 10.15 -5.64 4.48
CA THR A 149 11.46 -6.27 4.59
C THR A 149 11.41 -7.80 4.56
N ASP A 150 10.27 -8.39 4.96
CA ASP A 150 10.08 -9.84 5.01
C ASP A 150 9.93 -10.44 3.61
N ILE A 151 9.56 -9.64 2.62
CA ILE A 151 9.40 -10.07 1.23
C ILE A 151 10.71 -10.63 0.67
N VAL A 152 11.83 -9.94 0.90
CA VAL A 152 13.14 -10.39 0.41
C VAL A 152 13.53 -11.72 1.06
N ALA A 153 13.38 -11.85 2.39
CA ALA A 153 13.65 -13.08 3.11
C ALA A 153 12.77 -14.24 2.60
N THR A 154 11.48 -13.97 2.33
CA THR A 154 10.52 -14.95 1.81
C THR A 154 10.90 -15.42 0.39
N ILE A 155 11.30 -14.49 -0.49
CA ILE A 155 11.73 -14.83 -1.86
C ILE A 155 12.97 -15.73 -1.83
N LEU A 156 13.96 -15.39 -1.01
CA LEU A 156 15.18 -16.19 -0.89
C LEU A 156 14.90 -17.59 -0.32
N ASP A 157 14.01 -17.68 0.63
CA ASP A 157 13.60 -18.95 1.22
C ASP A 157 12.87 -19.83 0.21
N LEU A 158 11.88 -19.29 -0.51
CA LEU A 158 11.18 -20.00 -1.59
C LEU A 158 12.12 -20.46 -2.70
N ALA A 159 13.18 -19.70 -2.98
CA ALA A 159 14.22 -20.04 -3.95
C ALA A 159 15.27 -21.01 -3.41
N GLY A 160 15.29 -21.33 -2.12
CA GLY A 160 16.32 -22.17 -1.49
C GLY A 160 17.67 -21.47 -1.32
N LEU A 161 17.68 -20.13 -1.25
CA LEU A 161 18.89 -19.30 -1.24
C LEU A 161 19.15 -18.63 0.12
N THR A 162 18.59 -19.11 1.19
CA THR A 162 18.70 -18.51 2.55
C THR A 162 20.15 -18.37 3.04
N ASN A 163 21.06 -19.20 2.58
CA ASN A 163 22.48 -19.17 2.92
C ASN A 163 23.37 -18.43 1.91
N ALA A 164 22.78 -17.86 0.85
CA ALA A 164 23.51 -17.22 -0.24
C ALA A 164 23.82 -15.74 0.02
N VAL A 165 23.52 -15.24 1.23
CA VAL A 165 23.73 -13.83 1.58
C VAL A 165 25.22 -13.62 1.85
N ASP A 166 25.80 -12.69 1.11
CA ASP A 166 27.19 -12.27 1.27
C ASP A 166 27.41 -11.68 2.66
N LYS A 167 28.36 -12.25 3.41
CA LYS A 167 28.68 -11.83 4.78
C LYS A 167 29.28 -10.44 4.88
N ASP A 168 29.79 -9.91 3.78
CA ASP A 168 30.37 -8.56 3.70
C ASP A 168 29.34 -7.47 3.39
N LYS A 169 28.04 -7.85 3.21
CA LYS A 169 26.92 -6.95 2.98
C LYS A 169 26.05 -6.79 4.22
N LEU A 170 25.23 -5.75 4.21
CA LEU A 170 24.23 -5.57 5.27
C LEU A 170 23.31 -6.80 5.35
N PRO A 171 23.01 -7.28 6.57
CA PRO A 171 22.16 -8.43 6.77
C PRO A 171 20.74 -8.15 6.26
N ILE A 172 20.05 -9.18 5.80
CA ILE A 172 18.63 -9.11 5.53
C ILE A 172 17.89 -9.00 6.87
N MET A 173 17.20 -7.91 7.09
CA MET A 173 16.52 -7.61 8.36
C MET A 173 15.18 -8.33 8.51
N GLY A 174 14.55 -8.69 7.39
CA GLY A 174 13.24 -9.35 7.38
C GLY A 174 13.29 -10.84 7.73
N ARG A 175 12.13 -11.39 8.02
CA ARG A 175 11.92 -12.81 8.28
C ARG A 175 11.10 -13.47 7.17
N SER A 176 11.42 -14.72 6.85
CA SER A 176 10.63 -15.49 5.88
C SER A 176 9.21 -15.72 6.39
N GLN A 177 8.23 -15.49 5.51
CA GLN A 177 6.82 -15.78 5.76
C GLN A 177 6.45 -17.21 5.33
N VAL A 178 7.39 -17.99 4.79
CA VAL A 178 7.10 -19.30 4.19
C VAL A 178 6.37 -20.22 5.15
N ALA A 179 6.80 -20.32 6.42
CA ALA A 179 6.15 -21.17 7.41
C ALA A 179 4.68 -20.80 7.67
N VAL A 180 4.34 -19.51 7.62
CA VAL A 180 2.94 -19.05 7.72
C VAL A 180 2.17 -19.35 6.43
N LEU A 181 2.80 -19.14 5.28
CA LEU A 181 2.16 -19.38 3.98
C LEU A 181 1.96 -20.87 3.65
N THR A 182 2.74 -21.77 4.26
CA THR A 182 2.56 -23.23 4.16
C THR A 182 1.61 -23.79 5.22
N GLY A 183 1.28 -22.99 6.25
CA GLY A 183 0.46 -23.43 7.38
C GLY A 183 1.24 -24.15 8.48
N ASP A 184 2.58 -24.12 8.45
CA ASP A 184 3.44 -24.73 9.46
C ASP A 184 3.55 -23.86 10.72
N ASN A 185 3.22 -22.57 10.62
CA ASN A 185 3.22 -21.61 11.72
C ASN A 185 2.04 -20.63 11.59
N ASP A 186 1.60 -20.11 12.73
CA ASP A 186 0.51 -19.09 12.77
C ASP A 186 1.04 -17.66 12.66
N SER A 187 2.33 -17.42 12.93
CA SER A 187 2.91 -16.10 12.97
C SER A 187 4.36 -16.04 12.47
N VAL A 188 4.72 -14.96 11.81
CA VAL A 188 6.12 -14.64 11.38
C VAL A 188 6.94 -14.14 12.58
N TYR A 189 6.31 -13.37 13.45
CA TYR A 189 6.92 -12.80 14.66
C TYR A 189 6.29 -13.41 15.89
N ASN A 190 7.07 -13.60 16.94
CA ASN A 190 6.59 -14.15 18.20
C ASN A 190 6.26 -13.03 19.21
N ALA A 191 5.60 -13.40 20.31
CA ALA A 191 5.16 -12.46 21.35
C ALA A 191 6.30 -11.66 22.03
N GLN A 192 7.54 -12.12 21.94
CA GLN A 192 8.68 -11.40 22.51
C GLN A 192 9.29 -10.38 21.55
N ASP A 193 8.92 -10.42 20.29
CA ASP A 193 9.43 -9.49 19.29
C ASP A 193 8.85 -8.08 19.48
N VAL A 194 9.71 -7.10 19.36
CA VAL A 194 9.34 -5.69 19.37
C VAL A 194 9.76 -5.11 18.03
N ILE A 195 8.80 -4.58 17.27
CA ILE A 195 9.02 -4.08 15.92
C ILE A 195 8.81 -2.58 15.91
N GLY A 196 9.89 -1.85 15.62
CA GLY A 196 9.88 -0.40 15.49
C GLY A 196 9.76 0.05 14.04
N TYR A 197 9.00 1.10 13.83
CA TYR A 197 8.83 1.78 12.56
C TYR A 197 8.98 3.29 12.78
N GLU A 198 9.70 3.97 11.91
CA GLU A 198 9.83 5.43 11.95
C GLU A 198 9.91 5.98 10.53
N LEU A 199 9.17 7.04 10.25
CA LEU A 199 9.19 7.79 9.01
C LEU A 199 8.91 9.27 9.28
N ALA A 200 9.87 10.12 9.00
CA ALA A 200 9.73 11.58 9.05
C ALA A 200 9.12 12.11 10.38
N GLY A 201 9.51 11.50 11.49
CA GLY A 201 9.03 11.85 12.84
C GLY A 201 7.76 11.12 13.29
N SER A 202 7.00 10.52 12.38
CA SER A 202 5.94 9.58 12.74
C SER A 202 6.55 8.22 13.08
N ALA A 203 6.10 7.60 14.17
CA ALA A 203 6.66 6.33 14.63
C ALA A 203 5.58 5.39 15.14
N ALA A 204 5.82 4.10 15.01
CA ALA A 204 5.02 3.06 15.61
C ALA A 204 5.92 2.01 16.27
N LEU A 205 5.47 1.45 17.36
CA LEU A 205 6.07 0.30 18.03
C LEU A 205 5.01 -0.78 18.20
N PHE A 206 5.31 -1.95 17.69
CA PHE A 206 4.44 -3.12 17.80
C PHE A 206 5.01 -4.13 18.79
N LYS A 207 4.17 -4.65 19.64
CA LYS A 207 4.47 -5.77 20.51
C LYS A 207 3.20 -6.56 20.81
N GLU A 208 3.19 -7.84 20.45
CA GLU A 208 1.97 -8.65 20.52
C GLU A 208 0.79 -7.97 19.81
N ASP A 209 -0.34 -7.84 20.50
CA ASP A 209 -1.56 -7.19 19.99
C ASP A 209 -1.57 -5.66 20.20
N TYR A 210 -0.48 -5.10 20.73
CA TYR A 210 -0.41 -3.68 21.05
C TYR A 210 0.41 -2.92 20.01
N LYS A 211 -0.07 -1.72 19.69
CA LYS A 211 0.62 -0.73 18.88
C LYS A 211 0.66 0.60 19.61
N LEU A 212 1.87 1.08 19.87
CA LEU A 212 2.10 2.46 20.30
C LEU A 212 2.37 3.32 19.06
N VAL A 213 1.66 4.43 18.92
CA VAL A 213 1.77 5.33 17.76
C VAL A 213 2.14 6.71 18.22
N ARG A 214 3.10 7.34 17.52
CA ARG A 214 3.36 8.76 17.55
C ARG A 214 3.29 9.28 16.13
N ASN A 215 2.31 10.11 15.85
CA ASN A 215 2.22 10.80 14.57
C ASN A 215 2.81 12.21 14.70
N PHE A 216 3.56 12.62 13.67
CA PHE A 216 4.05 13.99 13.52
C PHE A 216 2.97 14.85 12.83
N PRO A 217 2.93 16.18 13.03
CA PRO A 217 1.99 17.04 12.29
C PRO A 217 2.07 16.79 10.76
N PRO A 218 0.95 16.82 10.04
CA PRO A 218 -0.41 17.18 10.51
C PRO A 218 -1.19 16.02 11.15
N PHE A 219 -0.64 14.83 11.30
CA PHE A 219 -1.33 13.62 11.74
C PHE A 219 -1.38 13.44 13.27
N GLY A 220 -0.74 14.30 14.03
CA GLY A 220 -0.68 14.26 15.49
C GLY A 220 -0.33 15.61 16.10
N ASP A 221 -0.42 15.70 17.44
CA ASP A 221 -0.03 16.88 18.19
C ASP A 221 1.50 17.11 18.15
N LYS A 222 1.89 18.37 18.32
CA LYS A 222 3.31 18.80 18.38
C LYS A 222 4.02 18.24 19.61
#